data_dc595dfa748222c418f9e4f9e70b3948
#
_entry.id   dc595dfa748222c418f9e4f9e70b3948
#
_cell.length_a   1.000
_cell.length_b   1.000
_cell.length_c   1.000
_cell.angle_alpha   90.00
_cell.angle_beta   90.00
_cell.angle_gamma   90.00
#
_symmetry.space_group_name_H-M   'P 1'
#
loop_
_entity.id
_entity.type
_entity.pdbx_description
1 polymer ?
#
loop_
_entity_poly.entity_id
_entity_poly.type
_entity_poly.pdbx_seq_one_letter_code
_entity_poly.pdbx_strand_id
1 'polypeptide(L)'
;MSRVVFCEDDPMIRKLVQTALRSTTHEVHIAEDGRQGFALIQRVRPDVVFSDVSMPVMDGFELADAMHATPDLAHIPIVFMTASVQREQIEECFRHGAAGHLAKPFTMAELRARVGQFSKS
;
A
#
# COMPACT_ATOMS: atom_id res chain seq x y z
N MET A 1 -4.80 15.38 7.07
CA MET A 1 -5.20 14.77 5.78
C MET A 1 -3.98 14.21 5.07
N SER A 2 -4.11 13.00 4.54
CA SER A 2 -3.03 12.36 3.79
C SER A 2 -3.54 11.89 2.45
N ARG A 3 -2.63 11.77 1.48
CA ARG A 3 -2.89 11.11 0.20
C ARG A 3 -2.38 9.69 0.32
N VAL A 4 -3.23 8.73 0.00
CA VAL A 4 -2.92 7.30 0.16
C VAL A 4 -3.22 6.59 -1.15
N VAL A 5 -2.30 5.75 -1.59
CA VAL A 5 -2.51 4.88 -2.75
C VAL A 5 -2.55 3.44 -2.26
N PHE A 6 -3.58 2.71 -2.67
CA PHE A 6 -3.72 1.27 -2.43
C PHE A 6 -3.59 0.53 -3.75
N CYS A 7 -2.80 -0.54 -3.74
CA CYS A 7 -2.66 -1.44 -4.88
C CYS A 7 -3.16 -2.82 -4.42
N GLU A 8 -4.30 -3.24 -4.94
CA GLU A 8 -4.98 -4.46 -4.51
C GLU A 8 -5.82 -5.03 -5.65
N ASP A 9 -5.60 -6.29 -6.00
CA ASP A 9 -6.33 -6.94 -7.09
C ASP A 9 -7.66 -7.56 -6.65
N ASP A 10 -7.87 -7.80 -5.35
CA ASP A 10 -9.12 -8.37 -4.84
C ASP A 10 -10.20 -7.29 -4.71
N PRO A 11 -11.30 -7.38 -5.46
CA PRO A 11 -12.36 -6.37 -5.40
C PRO A 11 -13.01 -6.25 -4.03
N MET A 12 -13.07 -7.33 -3.26
CA MET A 12 -13.64 -7.28 -1.91
C MET A 12 -12.76 -6.47 -0.96
N ILE A 13 -11.46 -6.63 -1.07
CA ILE A 13 -10.51 -5.85 -0.26
C ILE A 13 -10.55 -4.37 -0.69
N ARG A 14 -10.64 -4.10 -1.99
CA ARG A 14 -10.78 -2.71 -2.47
C ARG A 14 -12.02 -2.05 -1.87
N LYS A 15 -13.14 -2.79 -1.82
CA LYS A 15 -14.37 -2.27 -1.23
C LYS A 15 -14.24 -2.02 0.27
N LEU A 16 -13.56 -2.92 0.97
CA LEU A 16 -13.27 -2.75 2.40
C LEU A 16 -12.46 -1.48 2.65
N VAL A 17 -11.44 -1.25 1.85
CA VAL A 17 -10.59 -0.06 1.93
C VAL A 17 -11.42 1.21 1.72
N GLN A 18 -12.24 1.24 0.67
CA GLN A 18 -13.10 2.38 0.38
C GLN A 18 -14.05 2.66 1.53
N THR A 19 -14.67 1.62 2.07
CA THR A 19 -15.62 1.76 3.18
C THR A 19 -14.91 2.26 4.46
N ALA A 20 -13.74 1.69 4.76
CA ALA A 20 -13.00 2.03 5.96
C ALA A 20 -12.55 3.49 5.98
N LEU A 21 -12.22 4.04 4.82
CA LEU A 21 -11.64 5.38 4.73
C LEU A 21 -12.62 6.45 4.24
N ARG A 22 -13.85 6.06 3.92
CA ARG A 22 -14.89 6.98 3.43
C ARG A 22 -15.19 8.11 4.41
N SER A 23 -15.20 7.81 5.70
CA SER A 23 -15.52 8.79 6.74
C SER A 23 -14.31 9.60 7.19
N THR A 24 -13.15 9.36 6.59
CA THR A 24 -11.92 10.08 6.93
C THR A 24 -11.71 11.25 5.97
N THR A 25 -10.78 12.14 6.34
CA THR A 25 -10.40 13.27 5.49
C THR A 25 -9.28 12.91 4.51
N HIS A 26 -8.87 11.64 4.45
CA HIS A 26 -7.79 11.21 3.56
C HIS A 26 -8.26 11.14 2.12
N GLU A 27 -7.36 11.52 1.21
CA GLU A 27 -7.57 11.34 -0.23
C GLU A 27 -7.05 9.95 -0.60
N VAL A 28 -7.95 9.09 -1.08
CA VAL A 28 -7.65 7.67 -1.34
C VAL A 28 -7.74 7.37 -2.82
N HIS A 29 -6.70 6.76 -3.36
CA HIS A 29 -6.65 6.32 -4.75
C HIS A 29 -6.35 4.83 -4.76
N ILE A 30 -7.03 4.08 -5.61
CA ILE A 30 -6.94 2.61 -5.64
C ILE A 30 -6.57 2.13 -7.04
N ALA A 31 -5.56 1.28 -7.11
CA ALA A 31 -5.13 0.60 -8.33
C ALA A 31 -5.36 -0.89 -8.19
N GLU A 32 -5.54 -1.58 -9.30
CA GLU A 32 -5.85 -3.01 -9.34
C GLU A 32 -4.62 -3.90 -9.50
N ASP A 33 -3.50 -3.33 -9.89
CA ASP A 33 -2.23 -4.05 -10.02
C ASP A 33 -1.06 -3.08 -9.80
N GLY A 34 0.15 -3.62 -9.77
CA GLY A 34 1.34 -2.82 -9.50
C GLY A 34 1.67 -1.81 -10.59
N ARG A 35 1.37 -2.13 -11.84
CA ARG A 35 1.64 -1.24 -12.96
C ARG A 35 0.74 -0.01 -12.94
N GLN A 36 -0.57 -0.22 -12.72
CA GLN A 36 -1.51 0.88 -12.51
C GLN A 36 -1.12 1.67 -11.28
N GLY A 37 -0.70 0.97 -10.22
CA GLY A 37 -0.25 1.59 -8.98
C GLY A 37 0.94 2.50 -9.19
N PHE A 38 1.93 2.06 -9.94
CA PHE A 38 3.12 2.85 -10.21
C PHE A 38 2.77 4.14 -10.95
N ALA A 39 1.94 4.05 -11.98
CA ALA A 39 1.48 5.22 -12.72
C ALA A 39 0.71 6.19 -11.81
N LEU A 40 -0.13 5.66 -10.96
CA LEU A 40 -0.93 6.44 -10.01
C LEU A 40 -0.03 7.13 -8.98
N ILE A 41 0.96 6.43 -8.45
CA ILE A 41 1.91 6.96 -7.47
C ILE A 41 2.71 8.13 -8.07
N GLN A 42 3.13 7.99 -9.32
CA GLN A 42 3.85 9.07 -10.02
C GLN A 42 3.01 10.32 -10.16
N ARG A 43 1.71 10.17 -10.39
CA ARG A 43 0.79 11.29 -10.56
C ARG A 43 0.39 11.92 -9.24
N VAL A 44 0.04 11.08 -8.25
CA VAL A 44 -0.52 11.54 -6.97
C VAL A 44 0.56 12.00 -5.99
N ARG A 45 1.71 11.34 -6.01
CA ARG A 45 2.78 11.56 -5.02
C ARG A 45 2.25 11.42 -3.60
N PRO A 46 1.78 10.20 -3.21
CA PRO A 46 1.11 10.01 -1.93
C PRO A 46 2.06 10.10 -0.74
N ASP A 47 1.48 10.24 0.43
CA ASP A 47 2.23 10.20 1.70
C ASP A 47 2.58 8.76 2.10
N VAL A 48 1.78 7.78 1.65
CA VAL A 48 2.02 6.37 1.91
C VAL A 48 1.35 5.51 0.84
N VAL A 49 1.98 4.36 0.55
CA VAL A 49 1.44 3.36 -0.38
C VAL A 49 1.18 2.07 0.41
N PHE A 50 -0.02 1.52 0.25
CA PHE A 50 -0.35 0.18 0.74
C PHE A 50 -0.49 -0.73 -0.46
N SER A 51 0.26 -1.82 -0.50
CA SER A 51 0.25 -2.73 -1.66
C SER A 51 0.17 -4.18 -1.21
N ASP A 52 -0.67 -4.94 -1.89
CA ASP A 52 -0.61 -6.39 -1.78
C ASP A 52 0.76 -6.86 -2.30
N VAL A 53 1.28 -7.93 -1.73
CA VAL A 53 2.51 -8.56 -2.21
C VAL A 53 2.24 -9.25 -3.55
N SER A 54 1.15 -9.99 -3.65
CA SER A 54 0.84 -10.79 -4.83
C SER A 54 -0.24 -10.12 -5.68
N MET A 55 0.14 -9.69 -6.88
CA MET A 55 -0.75 -9.04 -7.83
C MET A 55 -0.33 -9.43 -9.24
N PRO A 56 -1.27 -9.42 -10.22
CA PRO A 56 -0.90 -9.67 -11.61
C PRO A 56 -0.11 -8.49 -12.21
N VAL A 57 0.55 -8.73 -13.33
CA VAL A 57 1.30 -7.78 -14.14
C VAL A 57 2.58 -7.30 -13.46
N MET A 58 2.46 -6.69 -12.30
CA MET A 58 3.58 -6.24 -11.47
C MET A 58 3.19 -6.48 -10.02
N ASP A 59 3.94 -7.29 -9.29
CA ASP A 59 3.65 -7.58 -7.89
C ASP A 59 4.14 -6.46 -6.96
N GLY A 60 3.83 -6.60 -5.68
CA GLY A 60 4.18 -5.57 -4.69
C GLY A 60 5.66 -5.35 -4.51
N PHE A 61 6.46 -6.40 -4.61
CA PHE A 61 7.92 -6.28 -4.49
C PHE A 61 8.51 -5.56 -5.70
N GLU A 62 8.04 -5.88 -6.89
CA GLU A 62 8.44 -5.20 -8.12
C GLU A 62 8.06 -3.72 -8.07
N LEU A 63 6.87 -3.43 -7.55
CA LEU A 63 6.41 -2.05 -7.36
C LEU A 63 7.34 -1.28 -6.41
N ALA A 64 7.67 -1.89 -5.28
CA ALA A 64 8.57 -1.27 -4.30
C ALA A 64 9.95 -1.00 -4.91
N ASP A 65 10.48 -1.96 -5.65
CA ASP A 65 11.78 -1.81 -6.31
C ASP A 65 11.75 -0.68 -7.34
N ALA A 66 10.66 -0.57 -8.10
CA ALA A 66 10.48 0.51 -9.08
C ALA A 66 10.40 1.88 -8.40
N MET A 67 9.71 1.97 -7.27
CA MET A 67 9.62 3.21 -6.49
C MET A 67 10.99 3.62 -5.97
N HIS A 68 11.75 2.67 -5.41
CA HIS A 68 13.07 2.95 -4.84
C HIS A 68 14.09 3.34 -5.92
N ALA A 69 13.90 2.86 -7.14
CA ALA A 69 14.75 3.22 -8.28
C ALA A 69 14.40 4.58 -8.89
N THR A 70 13.29 5.18 -8.50
CA THR A 70 12.82 6.47 -9.01
C THR A 70 13.09 7.55 -7.94
N PRO A 71 14.02 8.48 -8.18
CA PRO A 71 14.44 9.43 -7.14
C PRO A 71 13.31 10.20 -6.47
N ASP A 72 12.32 10.63 -7.24
CA ASP A 72 11.20 11.41 -6.72
C ASP A 72 10.22 10.58 -5.87
N LEU A 73 10.32 9.26 -5.93
CA LEU A 73 9.40 8.35 -5.25
C LEU A 73 10.08 7.54 -4.15
N ALA A 74 11.41 7.56 -4.11
CA ALA A 74 12.19 6.68 -3.22
C ALA A 74 11.92 6.93 -1.73
N HIS A 75 11.47 8.12 -1.37
CA HIS A 75 11.19 8.48 0.03
C HIS A 75 9.78 8.10 0.49
N ILE A 76 8.90 7.71 -0.43
CA ILE A 76 7.51 7.39 -0.08
C ILE A 76 7.46 6.03 0.62
N PRO A 77 6.91 5.96 1.85
CA PRO A 77 6.82 4.68 2.56
C PRO A 77 5.83 3.74 1.90
N ILE A 78 6.17 2.46 1.86
CA ILE A 78 5.29 1.41 1.36
C ILE A 78 5.03 0.39 2.47
N VAL A 79 3.77 0.04 2.66
CA VAL A 79 3.31 -0.97 3.60
C VAL A 79 2.72 -2.12 2.80
N PHE A 80 3.24 -3.33 3.00
CA PHE A 80 2.70 -4.49 2.30
C PHE A 80 1.53 -5.10 3.07
N MET A 81 0.50 -5.47 2.33
CA MET A 81 -0.65 -6.23 2.84
C MET A 81 -0.45 -7.68 2.41
N THR A 82 -0.45 -8.62 3.37
CA THR A 82 -0.18 -10.01 3.06
C THR A 82 -0.95 -10.96 3.96
N ALA A 83 -1.43 -12.07 3.39
CA ALA A 83 -2.07 -13.14 4.14
C ALA A 83 -1.04 -14.03 4.83
N SER A 84 0.23 -13.94 4.46
CA SER A 84 1.27 -14.78 5.05
C SER A 84 1.67 -14.27 6.42
N VAL A 85 1.76 -15.21 7.38
CA VAL A 85 2.30 -14.94 8.71
C VAL A 85 3.69 -15.57 8.87
N GLN A 86 4.23 -16.12 7.79
CA GLN A 86 5.55 -16.75 7.81
C GLN A 86 6.63 -15.67 7.95
N ARG A 87 7.54 -15.93 8.86
CA ARG A 87 8.65 -15.02 9.16
C ARG A 87 9.45 -14.67 7.92
N GLU A 88 9.73 -15.66 7.06
CA GLU A 88 10.50 -15.45 5.85
C GLU A 88 9.84 -14.47 4.90
N GLN A 89 8.51 -14.55 4.75
CA GLN A 89 7.76 -13.65 3.90
C GLN A 89 7.79 -12.22 4.45
N ILE A 90 7.65 -12.09 5.76
CA ILE A 90 7.71 -10.78 6.42
C ILE A 90 9.10 -10.16 6.27
N GLU A 91 10.14 -10.96 6.43
CA GLU A 91 11.52 -10.51 6.22
C GLU A 91 11.76 -10.08 4.78
N GLU A 92 11.15 -10.79 3.82
CA GLU A 92 11.21 -10.42 2.40
C GLU A 92 10.61 -9.02 2.18
N CYS A 93 9.48 -8.71 2.81
CA CYS A 93 8.88 -7.39 2.73
C CYS A 93 9.89 -6.31 3.14
N PHE A 94 10.56 -6.52 4.24
CA PHE A 94 11.53 -5.53 4.75
C PHE A 94 12.79 -5.47 3.89
N ARG A 95 13.19 -6.57 3.26
CA ARG A 95 14.31 -6.56 2.30
C ARG A 95 14.00 -5.69 1.08
N HIS A 96 12.72 -5.57 0.71
CA HIS A 96 12.29 -4.68 -0.35
C HIS A 96 11.98 -3.26 0.14
N GLY A 97 12.40 -2.94 1.35
CA GLY A 97 12.34 -1.59 1.88
C GLY A 97 11.00 -1.19 2.46
N ALA A 98 10.18 -2.17 2.90
CA ALA A 98 8.89 -1.87 3.50
C ALA A 98 9.03 -1.03 4.76
N ALA A 99 8.13 -0.06 4.93
CA ALA A 99 7.98 0.70 6.17
C ALA A 99 7.19 -0.09 7.22
N GLY A 100 6.47 -1.13 6.77
CA GLY A 100 5.72 -1.99 7.65
C GLY A 100 4.95 -3.04 6.85
N HIS A 101 4.19 -3.87 7.55
CA HIS A 101 3.27 -4.80 6.90
C HIS A 101 1.95 -4.85 7.67
N LEU A 102 0.87 -5.17 6.96
CA LEU A 102 -0.47 -5.31 7.52
C LEU A 102 -0.98 -6.70 7.16
N ALA A 103 -1.22 -7.53 8.17
CA ALA A 103 -1.67 -8.90 7.96
C ALA A 103 -3.13 -8.93 7.50
N LYS A 104 -3.42 -9.77 6.52
CA LYS A 104 -4.79 -10.08 6.08
C LYS A 104 -5.29 -11.31 6.82
N PRO A 105 -6.56 -11.37 7.20
CA PRO A 105 -7.54 -10.28 7.09
C PRO A 105 -7.30 -9.21 8.15
N PHE A 106 -7.62 -7.97 7.80
CA PHE A 106 -7.54 -6.85 8.75
C PHE A 106 -8.93 -6.23 8.94
N THR A 107 -9.13 -5.58 10.07
CA THR A 107 -10.36 -4.85 10.33
C THR A 107 -10.26 -3.44 9.75
N MET A 108 -11.41 -2.78 9.61
CA MET A 108 -11.45 -1.38 9.21
C MET A 108 -10.71 -0.49 10.20
N ALA A 109 -10.82 -0.80 11.50
CA ALA A 109 -10.14 -0.05 12.54
C ALA A 109 -8.61 -0.19 12.43
N GLU A 110 -8.12 -1.41 12.16
CA GLU A 110 -6.69 -1.66 11.95
C GLU A 110 -6.17 -0.89 10.74
N LEU A 111 -6.92 -0.88 9.65
CA LEU A 111 -6.55 -0.14 8.45
C LEU A 111 -6.47 1.36 8.72
N ARG A 112 -7.49 1.92 9.36
CA ARG A 112 -7.49 3.35 9.72
C ARG A 112 -6.31 3.71 10.61
N ALA A 113 -5.99 2.84 11.59
CA ALA A 113 -4.86 3.07 12.50
C ALA A 113 -3.53 3.08 11.73
N ARG A 114 -3.36 2.16 10.78
CA ARG A 114 -2.14 2.11 9.97
C ARG A 114 -1.99 3.33 9.08
N VAL A 115 -3.08 3.75 8.43
CA VAL A 115 -3.07 4.97 7.61
C VAL A 115 -2.71 6.18 8.49
N GLY A 116 -3.26 6.24 9.70
CA GLY A 116 -2.98 7.32 10.65
C GLY A 116 -1.51 7.43 11.05
N GLN A 117 -0.78 6.32 11.08
CA GLN A 117 0.65 6.33 11.40
C GLN A 117 1.48 7.11 10.37
N PHE A 118 1.00 7.23 9.15
CA PHE A 118 1.69 7.91 8.06
C PHE A 118 1.04 9.25 7.69
N SER A 119 0.05 9.68 8.47
CA SER A 119 -0.67 10.91 8.17
C SER A 119 0.21 12.13 8.39
N LYS A 120 0.16 13.03 7.44
CA LYS A 120 0.77 14.36 7.53
C LYS A 120 -0.25 15.29 8.16
N SER A 121 0.04 15.82 9.30
CA SER A 121 -0.84 16.77 9.98
C SER A 121 -0.51 18.20 9.62
#